data_b32e333f49ee21b0ce6d0073c7a0bb76
#
_entry.id   b32e333f49ee21b0ce6d0073c7a0bb76
#
_cell.length_a   1.000
_cell.length_b   1.000
_cell.length_c   1.000
_cell.angle_alpha   90.00
_cell.angle_beta   90.00
_cell.angle_gamma   90.00
#
_symmetry.space_group_name_H-M   'P 1'
#
loop_
_entity.id
_entity.type
_entity.pdbx_description
1 polymer ?
#
loop_
_entity_poly.entity_id
_entity_poly.type
_entity_poly.pdbx_seq_one_letter_code
_entity_poly.pdbx_strand_id
1 'polypeptide(L)'
;HINKQLSTEVLMHYENSFENHDDNDDGFYDKPKVEQYNLQNRWLWAGEKYIFHGGIGALKEHRNGGQTGHRGNDGAELFRIGLDTERYEAYMKHAFIIDRHKGTNIALMASGSMHMLDAGYGHKTYDVNEKNVYASLVFETNFTKMHNLSAGLSLNHDYLGQTVRMVNDKEASPVRMNEKETVPGIYAQYTFNLDHRLTAMAGIRADHSSVYGTFVTPRLHLKYMPTNILTLRLSAGKGYRTPHALAENNYLLASGRRLVIDDLEQEEAWNYGASAALNIPLL
;
A
#
# COMPACT_ATOMS: atom_id res chain seq x y z
N HIS A 1 24.96 -13.97 0.78
CA HIS A 1 25.08 -14.24 2.21
C HIS A 1 26.40 -13.67 2.75
N ILE A 2 26.34 -12.99 3.90
CA ILE A 2 27.55 -12.51 4.62
C ILE A 2 28.12 -13.65 5.46
N ASN A 3 27.23 -14.42 6.10
CA ASN A 3 27.56 -15.67 6.81
C ASN A 3 26.33 -16.60 6.83
N LYS A 4 26.37 -17.72 7.60
CA LYS A 4 25.27 -18.70 7.65
C LYS A 4 23.95 -18.14 8.20
N GLN A 5 23.98 -17.07 8.97
CA GLN A 5 22.83 -16.47 9.62
C GLN A 5 22.43 -15.11 9.02
N LEU A 6 23.38 -14.36 8.47
CA LEU A 6 23.19 -13.00 7.96
C LEU A 6 23.27 -12.97 6.45
N SER A 7 22.23 -12.46 5.82
CA SER A 7 22.20 -12.14 4.41
C SER A 7 21.72 -10.72 4.16
N THR A 8 22.17 -10.15 3.06
CA THR A 8 21.69 -8.86 2.54
C THR A 8 21.46 -8.99 1.06
N GLU A 9 20.53 -8.18 0.56
CA GLU A 9 20.19 -8.04 -0.83
C GLU A 9 20.11 -6.56 -1.18
N VAL A 10 20.68 -6.19 -2.31
CA VAL A 10 20.54 -4.85 -2.91
C VAL A 10 19.83 -5.02 -4.23
N LEU A 11 18.74 -4.29 -4.40
CA LEU A 11 17.94 -4.23 -5.62
C LEU A 11 18.03 -2.81 -6.17
N MET A 12 18.38 -2.70 -7.44
CA MET A 12 18.42 -1.44 -8.16
C MET A 12 17.59 -1.56 -9.44
N HIS A 13 16.80 -0.55 -9.71
CA HIS A 13 16.07 -0.41 -10.95
C HIS A 13 16.26 0.99 -11.48
N TYR A 14 16.54 1.09 -12.77
CA TYR A 14 16.60 2.33 -13.53
C TYR A 14 15.71 2.18 -14.75
N GLU A 15 14.83 3.13 -14.96
CA GLU A 15 13.99 3.24 -16.15
C GLU A 15 14.20 4.61 -16.79
N ASN A 16 14.26 4.62 -18.12
CA ASN A 16 14.35 5.84 -18.87
C ASN A 16 13.62 5.67 -20.21
N SER A 17 12.63 6.52 -20.43
CA SER A 17 11.85 6.60 -21.67
C SER A 17 11.81 8.05 -22.13
N PHE A 18 12.63 8.38 -23.14
CA PHE A 18 12.74 9.76 -23.67
C PHE A 18 12.02 9.95 -25.00
N GLU A 19 11.54 8.90 -25.62
CA GLU A 19 10.94 8.97 -26.94
C GLU A 19 9.63 9.76 -26.91
N ASN A 20 9.42 10.55 -27.94
CA ASN A 20 8.16 11.21 -28.20
C ASN A 20 7.25 10.21 -28.93
N HIS A 21 6.24 9.71 -28.24
CA HIS A 21 5.19 8.91 -28.84
C HIS A 21 3.96 9.78 -29.01
N ASP A 22 3.61 10.06 -30.25
CA ASP A 22 2.39 10.74 -30.71
C ASP A 22 2.02 10.03 -32.03
N ASP A 23 1.47 8.80 -31.88
CA ASP A 23 1.24 7.89 -33.00
C ASP A 23 0.00 8.28 -33.83
N ASN A 24 -0.85 9.14 -33.26
CA ASN A 24 -2.08 9.63 -33.90
C ASN A 24 -1.97 11.08 -34.41
N ASP A 25 -0.81 11.73 -34.26
CA ASP A 25 -0.51 13.09 -34.69
C ASP A 25 -1.49 14.15 -34.12
N ASP A 26 -2.00 13.94 -32.90
CA ASP A 26 -2.91 14.89 -32.25
C ASP A 26 -2.18 15.98 -31.46
N GLY A 27 -0.88 15.92 -31.39
CA GLY A 27 -0.01 16.86 -30.71
C GLY A 27 0.09 16.65 -29.20
N PHE A 28 -0.27 15.46 -28.72
CA PHE A 28 -0.10 15.03 -27.33
C PHE A 28 0.77 13.79 -27.21
N TYR A 29 1.46 13.64 -26.10
CA TYR A 29 2.20 12.42 -25.81
C TYR A 29 1.23 11.26 -25.48
N ASP A 30 1.25 10.20 -26.27
CA ASP A 30 0.51 8.94 -25.99
C ASP A 30 1.07 8.22 -24.75
N LYS A 31 2.38 8.39 -24.51
CA LYS A 31 3.06 7.86 -23.31
C LYS A 31 3.89 8.95 -22.68
N PRO A 32 3.86 9.07 -21.35
CA PRO A 32 4.71 10.04 -20.66
C PRO A 32 6.18 9.65 -20.82
N LYS A 33 7.05 10.64 -20.87
CA LYS A 33 8.49 10.43 -20.66
C LYS A 33 8.71 10.13 -19.20
N VAL A 34 9.50 9.11 -18.91
CA VAL A 34 9.77 8.64 -17.54
C VAL A 34 11.27 8.55 -17.32
N GLU A 35 11.72 9.06 -16.20
CA GLU A 35 13.02 8.77 -15.62
C GLU A 35 12.83 8.34 -14.18
N GLN A 36 13.22 7.08 -13.84
CA GLN A 36 13.02 6.53 -12.52
C GLN A 36 14.29 5.86 -11.99
N TYR A 37 14.56 6.11 -10.73
CA TYR A 37 15.59 5.46 -9.93
C TYR A 37 14.93 4.80 -8.74
N ASN A 38 15.19 3.51 -8.53
CA ASN A 38 14.71 2.78 -7.36
C ASN A 38 15.87 1.98 -6.75
N LEU A 39 16.08 2.16 -5.47
CA LEU A 39 17.09 1.47 -4.69
C LEU A 39 16.45 0.85 -3.45
N GLN A 40 16.69 -0.44 -3.22
CA GLN A 40 16.29 -1.11 -2.01
C GLN A 40 17.47 -1.90 -1.44
N ASN A 41 17.61 -1.87 -0.12
CA ASN A 41 18.53 -2.75 0.60
C ASN A 41 17.75 -3.50 1.69
N ARG A 42 17.89 -4.81 1.71
CA ARG A 42 17.22 -5.71 2.64
C ARG A 42 18.22 -6.52 3.42
N TRP A 43 17.88 -6.81 4.66
CA TRP A 43 18.69 -7.58 5.60
C TRP A 43 17.86 -8.66 6.24
N LEU A 44 18.44 -9.86 6.36
CA LEU A 44 17.88 -10.99 7.06
C LEU A 44 18.94 -11.54 8.02
N TRP A 45 18.56 -11.61 9.29
CA TRP A 45 19.28 -12.41 10.29
C TRP A 45 18.38 -13.56 10.71
N ALA A 46 18.85 -14.80 10.52
CA ALA A 46 18.12 -16.03 10.85
C ALA A 46 18.90 -16.83 11.89
N GLY A 47 18.58 -16.60 13.16
CA GLY A 47 19.11 -17.33 14.29
C GLY A 47 18.14 -18.40 14.80
N GLU A 48 18.56 -19.15 15.80
CA GLU A 48 17.71 -20.22 16.35
C GLU A 48 16.50 -19.70 17.13
N LYS A 49 16.67 -18.65 17.93
CA LYS A 49 15.62 -18.08 18.79
C LYS A 49 15.17 -16.69 18.35
N TYR A 50 15.83 -16.12 17.35
CA TYR A 50 15.60 -14.77 16.90
C TYR A 50 15.76 -14.67 15.39
N ILE A 51 14.80 -13.99 14.76
CA ILE A 51 14.82 -13.68 13.34
C ILE A 51 14.60 -12.19 13.19
N PHE A 52 15.44 -11.55 12.40
CA PHE A 52 15.32 -10.15 12.01
C PHE A 52 15.17 -10.05 10.50
N HIS A 53 14.18 -9.29 10.07
CA HIS A 53 14.06 -8.77 8.71
C HIS A 53 14.01 -7.25 8.79
N GLY A 54 14.78 -6.58 7.96
CA GLY A 54 14.72 -5.13 7.86
C GLY A 54 15.14 -4.66 6.49
N GLY A 55 14.72 -3.47 6.14
CA GLY A 55 15.11 -2.88 4.86
C GLY A 55 14.82 -1.40 4.81
N ILE A 56 15.50 -0.77 3.88
CA ILE A 56 15.30 0.63 3.49
C ILE A 56 15.11 0.69 1.98
N GLY A 57 14.33 1.64 1.53
CA GLY A 57 14.07 1.90 0.11
C GLY A 57 14.03 3.38 -0.19
N ALA A 58 14.43 3.74 -1.40
CA ALA A 58 14.33 5.08 -1.95
C ALA A 58 13.92 4.99 -3.42
N LEU A 59 12.95 5.81 -3.82
CA LEU A 59 12.51 5.97 -5.19
C LEU A 59 12.52 7.45 -5.53
N LYS A 60 13.01 7.78 -6.72
CA LYS A 60 12.86 9.08 -7.35
C LYS A 60 12.39 8.87 -8.78
N GLU A 61 11.32 9.56 -9.14
CA GLU A 61 10.72 9.46 -10.47
C GLU A 61 10.36 10.84 -10.98
N HIS A 62 10.63 11.06 -12.25
CA HIS A 62 10.22 12.22 -13.01
C HIS A 62 9.41 11.77 -14.22
N ARG A 63 8.19 12.31 -14.38
CA ARG A 63 7.32 12.05 -15.52
C ARG A 63 6.91 13.34 -16.19
N ASN A 64 6.97 13.36 -17.53
CA ASN A 64 6.51 14.47 -18.34
C ASN A 64 5.54 14.00 -19.42
N GLY A 65 4.44 14.74 -19.57
CA GLY A 65 3.41 14.51 -20.57
C GLY A 65 2.78 15.81 -21.04
N GLY A 66 1.64 15.70 -21.71
CA GLY A 66 0.88 16.81 -22.26
C GLY A 66 1.15 17.01 -23.75
N GLN A 67 1.13 18.26 -24.22
CA GLN A 67 1.33 18.55 -25.64
C GLN A 67 2.77 18.35 -26.10
N THR A 68 2.95 17.83 -27.31
CA THR A 68 4.23 17.75 -28.02
C THR A 68 4.61 19.12 -28.61
N GLY A 69 5.86 19.30 -29.08
CA GLY A 69 6.30 20.54 -29.72
C GLY A 69 6.89 21.59 -28.78
N HIS A 70 7.06 22.81 -29.27
CA HIS A 70 7.73 23.90 -28.52
C HIS A 70 6.81 25.05 -28.15
N ARG A 71 5.80 25.35 -28.98
CA ARG A 71 4.75 26.36 -28.74
C ARG A 71 3.51 26.05 -29.56
N GLY A 72 2.34 26.46 -29.08
CA GLY A 72 1.11 26.45 -29.86
C GLY A 72 1.22 27.33 -31.12
N ASN A 73 0.41 27.08 -32.12
CA ASN A 73 0.42 27.80 -33.40
C ASN A 73 0.14 29.30 -33.25
N ASP A 74 -0.50 29.68 -32.14
CA ASP A 74 -0.84 31.09 -31.76
C ASP A 74 0.18 31.72 -30.79
N GLY A 75 1.30 31.02 -30.50
CA GLY A 75 2.31 31.47 -29.55
C GLY A 75 1.94 31.19 -28.09
N ALA A 76 0.82 30.56 -27.80
CA ALA A 76 0.39 30.18 -26.47
C ALA A 76 1.35 29.16 -25.83
N GLU A 77 1.41 29.16 -24.51
CA GLU A 77 2.12 28.13 -23.75
C GLU A 77 1.45 26.77 -23.94
N LEU A 78 2.26 25.75 -24.18
CA LEU A 78 1.77 24.38 -24.30
C LEU A 78 1.25 23.86 -22.96
N PHE A 79 0.17 23.10 -22.99
CA PHE A 79 -0.29 22.37 -21.83
C PHE A 79 0.69 21.25 -21.51
N ARG A 80 1.31 21.34 -20.33
CA ARG A 80 2.29 20.35 -19.85
C ARG A 80 1.79 19.71 -18.57
N ILE A 81 2.11 18.42 -18.42
CA ILE A 81 1.93 17.66 -17.20
C ILE A 81 3.31 17.20 -16.75
N GLY A 82 3.70 17.58 -15.54
CA GLY A 82 4.95 17.15 -14.91
C GLY A 82 4.65 16.54 -13.54
N LEU A 83 5.26 15.41 -13.22
CA LEU A 83 5.14 14.75 -11.93
C LEU A 83 6.54 14.42 -11.42
N ASP A 84 6.92 15.01 -10.30
CA ASP A 84 8.13 14.71 -9.56
C ASP A 84 7.78 13.97 -8.29
N THR A 85 8.20 12.72 -8.19
CA THR A 85 7.88 11.83 -7.07
C THR A 85 9.16 11.43 -6.33
N GLU A 86 9.16 11.59 -5.03
CA GLU A 86 10.18 11.01 -4.14
C GLU A 86 9.50 10.17 -3.06
N ARG A 87 10.02 8.96 -2.84
CA ARG A 87 9.54 8.07 -1.78
C ARG A 87 10.71 7.46 -1.02
N TYR A 88 10.61 7.50 0.28
CA TYR A 88 11.54 6.86 1.20
C TYR A 88 10.77 5.92 2.10
N GLU A 89 11.29 4.73 2.34
CA GLU A 89 10.65 3.76 3.20
C GLU A 89 11.68 2.98 4.02
N ALA A 90 11.27 2.57 5.21
CA ALA A 90 12.02 1.68 6.07
C ALA A 90 11.07 0.73 6.77
N TYR A 91 11.51 -0.51 6.99
CA TYR A 91 10.75 -1.48 7.76
C TYR A 91 11.67 -2.38 8.57
N MET A 92 11.12 -2.91 9.67
CA MET A 92 11.78 -3.92 10.47
C MET A 92 10.76 -4.91 11.04
N LYS A 93 11.21 -6.14 11.22
CA LYS A 93 10.50 -7.20 11.92
C LYS A 93 11.50 -7.92 12.83
N HIS A 94 11.21 -7.94 14.10
CA HIS A 94 11.93 -8.69 15.13
C HIS A 94 11.03 -9.82 15.60
N ALA A 95 11.40 -11.08 15.39
CA ALA A 95 10.65 -12.23 15.83
C ALA A 95 11.46 -13.05 16.84
N PHE A 96 10.90 -13.26 18.02
CA PHE A 96 11.46 -14.04 19.10
C PHE A 96 10.71 -15.38 19.21
N ILE A 97 11.42 -16.48 19.01
CA ILE A 97 10.87 -17.84 19.08
C ILE A 97 10.97 -18.30 20.54
N ILE A 98 9.82 -18.43 21.19
CA ILE A 98 9.71 -18.81 22.60
C ILE A 98 9.69 -20.34 22.73
N ASP A 99 8.86 -21.01 21.90
CA ASP A 99 8.74 -22.47 21.86
C ASP A 99 8.61 -22.95 20.41
N ARG A 100 9.64 -23.62 19.92
CA ARG A 100 9.65 -24.18 18.54
C ARG A 100 8.66 -25.32 18.32
N HIS A 101 8.41 -26.13 19.35
CA HIS A 101 7.51 -27.28 19.22
C HIS A 101 6.06 -26.83 19.07
N LYS A 102 5.69 -25.77 19.79
CA LYS A 102 4.36 -25.15 19.70
C LYS A 102 4.31 -24.04 18.65
N GLY A 103 5.44 -23.67 18.03
CA GLY A 103 5.50 -22.51 17.15
C GLY A 103 5.18 -21.19 17.88
N THR A 104 5.37 -21.16 19.22
CA THR A 104 5.09 -19.97 20.01
C THR A 104 6.13 -18.90 19.74
N ASN A 105 5.68 -17.74 19.30
CA ASN A 105 6.55 -16.61 19.00
C ASN A 105 5.88 -15.27 19.33
N ILE A 106 6.72 -14.26 19.50
CA ILE A 106 6.32 -12.85 19.58
C ILE A 106 7.09 -12.12 18.50
N ALA A 107 6.39 -11.32 17.69
CA ALA A 107 7.00 -10.50 16.68
C ALA A 107 6.61 -9.03 16.85
N LEU A 108 7.60 -8.15 16.83
CA LEU A 108 7.45 -6.71 16.68
C LEU A 108 7.71 -6.36 15.22
N MET A 109 6.76 -5.70 14.58
CA MET A 109 6.90 -5.16 13.24
C MET A 109 6.74 -3.65 13.30
N ALA A 110 7.57 -2.93 12.56
CA ALA A 110 7.41 -1.50 12.36
C ALA A 110 7.79 -1.13 10.93
N SER A 111 7.09 -0.15 10.37
CA SER A 111 7.44 0.45 9.09
C SER A 111 7.14 1.93 9.11
N GLY A 112 7.88 2.68 8.29
CA GLY A 112 7.61 4.09 8.04
C GLY A 112 7.86 4.40 6.58
N SER A 113 7.06 5.29 6.03
CA SER A 113 7.25 5.82 4.69
C SER A 113 7.02 7.33 4.64
N MET A 114 7.71 7.98 3.72
CA MET A 114 7.49 9.35 3.34
C MET A 114 7.38 9.40 1.82
N HIS A 115 6.31 10.02 1.33
CA HIS A 115 6.04 10.20 -0.08
C HIS A 115 5.82 11.68 -0.35
N MET A 116 6.53 12.20 -1.32
CA MET A 116 6.44 13.58 -1.78
C MET A 116 6.09 13.56 -3.27
N LEU A 117 5.13 14.36 -3.66
CA LEU A 117 4.73 14.54 -5.05
C LEU A 117 4.61 16.03 -5.31
N ASP A 118 5.38 16.51 -6.30
CA ASP A 118 5.21 17.83 -6.90
C ASP A 118 4.64 17.62 -8.31
N ALA A 119 3.37 18.00 -8.50
CA ALA A 119 2.67 17.79 -9.74
C ALA A 119 2.26 19.12 -10.39
N GLY A 120 2.54 19.25 -11.68
CA GLY A 120 2.08 20.33 -12.54
C GLY A 120 1.05 19.86 -13.54
N TYR A 121 -0.10 20.53 -13.63
CA TYR A 121 -1.18 20.26 -14.58
C TYR A 121 -1.52 21.55 -15.33
N GLY A 122 -0.68 21.91 -16.30
CA GLY A 122 -0.81 23.19 -17.00
C GLY A 122 -0.65 24.37 -16.04
N HIS A 123 -1.76 25.07 -15.75
CA HIS A 123 -1.76 26.23 -14.86
C HIS A 123 -2.03 25.91 -13.39
N LYS A 124 -2.08 24.66 -13.00
CA LYS A 124 -2.30 24.22 -11.62
C LYS A 124 -1.09 23.45 -11.12
N THR A 125 -0.70 23.66 -9.87
CA THR A 125 0.22 22.77 -9.16
C THR A 125 -0.48 22.08 -8.01
N TYR A 126 -0.02 20.86 -7.74
CA TYR A 126 -0.48 20.04 -6.63
C TYR A 126 0.71 19.42 -5.93
N ASP A 127 0.92 19.84 -4.70
CA ASP A 127 2.04 19.39 -3.88
C ASP A 127 1.51 18.50 -2.75
N VAL A 128 2.13 17.35 -2.55
CA VAL A 128 1.78 16.37 -1.52
C VAL A 128 2.98 16.04 -0.64
N ASN A 129 2.72 15.93 0.66
CA ASN A 129 3.65 15.37 1.63
C ASN A 129 2.87 14.38 2.49
N GLU A 130 3.05 13.10 2.23
CA GLU A 130 2.44 12.00 2.97
C GLU A 130 3.49 11.33 3.86
N LYS A 131 3.13 11.03 5.10
CA LYS A 131 3.97 10.29 6.05
C LYS A 131 3.11 9.25 6.74
N ASN A 132 3.57 8.01 6.71
CA ASN A 132 2.95 6.91 7.41
C ASN A 132 3.93 6.27 8.39
N VAL A 133 3.45 5.92 9.57
CA VAL A 133 4.15 5.08 10.53
C VAL A 133 3.21 3.99 11.02
N TYR A 134 3.64 2.76 10.88
CA TYR A 134 2.92 1.59 11.35
C TYR A 134 3.76 0.79 12.33
N ALA A 135 3.14 0.31 13.41
CA ALA A 135 3.74 -0.64 14.35
C ALA A 135 2.74 -1.73 14.72
N SER A 136 3.23 -2.95 14.93
CA SER A 136 2.38 -4.08 15.36
C SER A 136 3.17 -5.05 16.22
N LEU A 137 2.55 -5.48 17.31
CA LEU A 137 3.02 -6.57 18.16
C LEU A 137 2.11 -7.77 17.95
N VAL A 138 2.69 -8.90 17.57
CA VAL A 138 1.98 -10.14 17.23
C VAL A 138 2.45 -11.24 18.17
N PHE A 139 1.52 -11.94 18.76
CA PHE A 139 1.73 -13.22 19.46
C PHE A 139 1.10 -14.34 18.66
N GLU A 140 1.80 -15.44 18.49
CA GLU A 140 1.31 -16.63 17.81
C GLU A 140 1.67 -17.90 18.58
N THR A 141 0.74 -18.86 18.65
CA THR A 141 0.99 -20.17 19.27
C THR A 141 0.09 -21.25 18.70
N ASN A 142 0.57 -22.48 18.65
CA ASN A 142 -0.23 -23.67 18.41
C ASN A 142 -0.55 -24.37 19.75
N PHE A 143 -1.81 -24.40 20.15
CA PHE A 143 -2.25 -25.19 21.31
C PHE A 143 -2.09 -26.69 21.06
N THR A 144 -2.40 -27.10 19.83
CA THR A 144 -2.20 -28.45 19.31
C THR A 144 -1.80 -28.36 17.82
N LYS A 145 -1.56 -29.49 17.16
CA LYS A 145 -1.33 -29.53 15.72
C LYS A 145 -2.51 -29.01 14.88
N MET A 146 -3.71 -29.01 15.47
CA MET A 146 -4.95 -28.59 14.80
C MET A 146 -5.37 -27.16 15.15
N HIS A 147 -4.87 -26.60 16.24
CA HIS A 147 -5.39 -25.35 16.82
C HIS A 147 -4.30 -24.28 16.93
N ASN A 148 -4.40 -23.25 16.14
CA ASN A 148 -3.51 -22.10 16.15
C ASN A 148 -4.26 -20.84 16.58
N LEU A 149 -3.62 -20.01 17.40
CA LEU A 149 -4.08 -18.68 17.80
C LEU A 149 -3.02 -17.66 17.40
N SER A 150 -3.45 -16.60 16.76
CA SER A 150 -2.67 -15.39 16.54
C SER A 150 -3.45 -14.20 17.13
N ALA A 151 -2.80 -13.36 17.92
CA ALA A 151 -3.40 -12.15 18.49
C ALA A 151 -2.37 -11.03 18.47
N GLY A 152 -2.84 -9.79 18.44
CA GLY A 152 -1.89 -8.68 18.37
C GLY A 152 -2.52 -7.32 18.60
N LEU A 153 -1.61 -6.36 18.74
CA LEU A 153 -1.90 -4.93 18.82
C LEU A 153 -1.28 -4.26 17.61
N SER A 154 -1.88 -3.17 17.16
CA SER A 154 -1.31 -2.35 16.09
C SER A 154 -1.55 -0.87 16.34
N LEU A 155 -0.74 -0.06 15.73
CA LEU A 155 -0.87 1.39 15.66
C LEU A 155 -0.53 1.82 14.23
N ASN A 156 -1.43 2.56 13.60
CA ASN A 156 -1.16 3.28 12.36
C ASN A 156 -1.28 4.78 12.61
N HIS A 157 -0.36 5.55 12.08
CA HIS A 157 -0.42 7.01 12.09
C HIS A 157 -0.11 7.54 10.70
N ASP A 158 -1.07 8.26 10.14
CA ASP A 158 -1.00 8.88 8.84
C ASP A 158 -1.05 10.39 8.93
N TYR A 159 -0.23 11.04 8.12
CA TYR A 159 -0.26 12.46 7.84
C TYR A 159 -0.25 12.68 6.34
N LEU A 160 -1.24 13.40 5.82
CA LEU A 160 -1.34 13.81 4.43
C LEU A 160 -1.51 15.33 4.34
N GLY A 161 -0.44 16.01 3.93
CA GLY A 161 -0.47 17.44 3.63
C GLY A 161 -0.58 17.67 2.13
N GLN A 162 -1.56 18.45 1.71
CA GLN A 162 -1.87 18.70 0.30
C GLN A 162 -1.99 20.19 0.04
N THR A 163 -1.47 20.68 -1.07
CA THR A 163 -1.58 22.08 -1.47
C THR A 163 -1.86 22.18 -2.97
N VAL A 164 -2.94 22.87 -3.34
CA VAL A 164 -3.26 23.22 -4.74
C VAL A 164 -3.04 24.71 -4.95
N ARG A 165 -2.36 25.08 -6.05
CA ARG A 165 -2.14 26.48 -6.45
C ARG A 165 -2.53 26.68 -7.91
N MET A 166 -3.00 27.91 -8.23
CA MET A 166 -3.19 28.39 -9.60
C MET A 166 -1.95 29.19 -9.99
N VAL A 167 -1.20 28.75 -10.99
CA VAL A 167 0.08 29.39 -11.38
C VAL A 167 -0.14 30.78 -11.99
N ASN A 168 -1.20 30.94 -12.78
CA ASN A 168 -1.48 32.17 -13.51
C ASN A 168 -2.30 33.20 -12.72
N ASP A 169 -2.80 32.84 -11.55
CA ASP A 169 -3.54 33.72 -10.66
C ASP A 169 -2.75 33.93 -9.36
N LYS A 170 -1.89 34.94 -9.36
CA LYS A 170 -1.05 35.27 -8.20
C LYS A 170 -1.86 35.82 -7.02
N GLU A 171 -3.11 36.24 -7.24
CA GLU A 171 -4.02 36.71 -6.20
C GLU A 171 -4.80 35.58 -5.56
N ALA A 172 -4.93 34.45 -6.25
CA ALA A 172 -5.58 33.24 -5.69
C ALA A 172 -4.72 32.64 -4.57
N SER A 173 -5.29 32.59 -3.38
CA SER A 173 -4.65 31.92 -2.24
C SER A 173 -4.56 30.42 -2.46
N PRO A 174 -3.43 29.79 -2.09
CA PRO A 174 -3.32 28.33 -2.15
C PRO A 174 -4.37 27.64 -1.27
N VAL A 175 -5.00 26.60 -1.83
CA VAL A 175 -5.88 25.72 -1.05
C VAL A 175 -5.01 24.67 -0.37
N ARG A 176 -5.03 24.65 0.97
CA ARG A 176 -4.27 23.71 1.79
C ARG A 176 -5.21 22.79 2.55
N MET A 177 -4.92 21.50 2.49
CA MET A 177 -5.63 20.46 3.24
C MET A 177 -4.60 19.62 3.97
N ASN A 178 -4.82 19.44 5.28
CA ASN A 178 -3.96 18.61 6.11
C ASN A 178 -4.85 17.59 6.83
N GLU A 179 -4.59 16.33 6.60
CA GLU A 179 -5.28 15.23 7.22
C GLU A 179 -4.32 14.52 8.17
N LYS A 180 -4.82 14.12 9.32
CA LYS A 180 -4.08 13.33 10.31
C LYS A 180 -5.01 12.28 10.88
N GLU A 181 -4.58 11.05 10.84
CA GLU A 181 -5.33 9.94 11.42
C GLU A 181 -4.41 9.06 12.26
N THR A 182 -4.90 8.66 13.43
CA THR A 182 -4.23 7.69 14.30
C THR A 182 -5.21 6.57 14.59
N VAL A 183 -4.77 5.34 14.32
CA VAL A 183 -5.62 4.14 14.43
C VAL A 183 -4.91 3.07 15.25
N PRO A 184 -5.06 3.08 16.60
CA PRO A 184 -4.76 1.90 17.40
C PRO A 184 -5.77 0.79 17.12
N GLY A 185 -5.29 -0.45 17.17
CA GLY A 185 -6.10 -1.64 16.90
C GLY A 185 -5.69 -2.85 17.71
N ILE A 186 -6.65 -3.73 17.94
CA ILE A 186 -6.45 -5.04 18.55
C ILE A 186 -7.10 -6.10 17.66
N TYR A 187 -6.47 -7.25 17.54
CA TYR A 187 -7.03 -8.34 16.76
C TYR A 187 -6.73 -9.69 17.38
N ALA A 188 -7.60 -10.66 17.05
CA ALA A 188 -7.39 -12.07 17.32
C ALA A 188 -7.87 -12.90 16.14
N GLN A 189 -7.16 -13.97 15.84
CA GLN A 189 -7.47 -14.92 14.79
C GLN A 189 -7.24 -16.33 15.30
N TYR A 190 -8.21 -17.17 15.09
CA TYR A 190 -8.13 -18.59 15.42
C TYR A 190 -8.21 -19.42 14.14
N THR A 191 -7.33 -20.41 14.02
CA THR A 191 -7.29 -21.34 12.90
C THR A 191 -7.43 -22.77 13.40
N PHE A 192 -8.41 -23.46 12.85
CA PHE A 192 -8.60 -24.90 13.02
C PHE A 192 -8.18 -25.62 11.73
N ASN A 193 -7.32 -26.64 11.86
CA ASN A 193 -6.82 -27.42 10.73
C ASN A 193 -6.95 -28.92 11.04
N LEU A 194 -7.84 -29.59 10.34
CA LEU A 194 -8.06 -31.05 10.47
C LEU A 194 -7.40 -31.75 9.29
N ASP A 195 -6.24 -32.39 9.53
CA ASP A 195 -5.50 -33.27 8.61
C ASP A 195 -5.39 -32.75 7.17
N HIS A 196 -5.24 -31.42 7.01
CA HIS A 196 -5.24 -30.69 5.72
C HIS A 196 -6.54 -30.80 4.91
N ARG A 197 -7.53 -31.61 5.35
CA ARG A 197 -8.83 -31.74 4.68
C ARG A 197 -9.76 -30.58 4.95
N LEU A 198 -9.73 -30.03 6.16
CA LEU A 198 -10.54 -28.89 6.57
C LEU A 198 -9.65 -27.89 7.26
N THR A 199 -9.61 -26.67 6.75
CA THR A 199 -9.02 -25.51 7.44
C THR A 199 -10.11 -24.47 7.59
N ALA A 200 -10.41 -24.08 8.84
CA ALA A 200 -11.32 -23.00 9.16
C ALA A 200 -10.56 -21.93 9.93
N MET A 201 -10.64 -20.69 9.48
CA MET A 201 -10.01 -19.53 10.11
C MET A 201 -11.09 -18.48 10.39
N ALA A 202 -11.22 -18.06 11.63
CA ALA A 202 -12.05 -16.95 12.04
C ALA A 202 -11.20 -15.87 12.71
N GLY A 203 -11.42 -14.64 12.36
CA GLY A 203 -10.70 -13.49 12.92
C GLY A 203 -11.64 -12.32 13.20
N ILE A 204 -11.28 -11.54 14.19
CA ILE A 204 -11.94 -10.30 14.53
C ILE A 204 -10.88 -9.24 14.84
N ARG A 205 -11.12 -8.03 14.38
CA ARG A 205 -10.27 -6.89 14.65
C ARG A 205 -11.15 -5.70 15.04
N ALA A 206 -10.74 -4.98 16.07
CA ALA A 206 -11.34 -3.71 16.46
C ALA A 206 -10.28 -2.61 16.38
N ASP A 207 -10.62 -1.54 15.71
CA ASP A 207 -9.80 -0.36 15.51
C ASP A 207 -10.54 0.89 15.96
N HIS A 208 -9.78 1.89 16.40
CA HIS A 208 -10.32 3.20 16.76
C HIS A 208 -9.61 4.28 15.97
N SER A 209 -10.31 4.80 14.96
CA SER A 209 -9.82 5.97 14.21
C SER A 209 -10.01 7.25 15.02
N SER A 210 -9.00 8.11 15.06
CA SER A 210 -9.12 9.45 15.66
C SER A 210 -10.08 10.37 14.90
N VAL A 211 -10.51 9.99 13.68
CA VAL A 211 -11.39 10.76 12.80
C VAL A 211 -12.78 10.13 12.73
N TYR A 212 -12.86 8.82 12.52
CA TYR A 212 -14.12 8.11 12.21
C TYR A 212 -14.66 7.26 13.37
N GLY A 213 -13.97 7.22 14.51
CA GLY A 213 -14.40 6.46 15.68
C GLY A 213 -14.06 4.97 15.60
N THR A 214 -14.85 4.13 16.27
CA THR A 214 -14.54 2.71 16.43
C THR A 214 -15.30 1.86 15.45
N PHE A 215 -14.61 0.91 14.83
CA PHE A 215 -15.17 -0.06 13.91
C PHE A 215 -14.59 -1.47 14.13
N VAL A 216 -15.35 -2.48 13.71
CA VAL A 216 -15.00 -3.89 13.88
C VAL A 216 -15.02 -4.59 12.53
N THR A 217 -13.97 -5.35 12.24
CA THR A 217 -13.81 -6.08 10.99
C THR A 217 -13.68 -7.58 11.24
N PRO A 218 -14.79 -8.34 11.17
CA PRO A 218 -14.77 -9.78 11.20
C PRO A 218 -14.28 -10.36 9.87
N ARG A 219 -13.64 -11.53 9.92
CA ARG A 219 -13.27 -12.33 8.74
C ARG A 219 -13.44 -13.81 8.99
N LEU A 220 -13.79 -14.54 7.94
CA LEU A 220 -13.92 -15.99 7.93
C LEU A 220 -13.30 -16.54 6.64
N HIS A 221 -12.51 -17.61 6.76
CA HIS A 221 -12.03 -18.38 5.63
C HIS A 221 -12.24 -19.86 5.92
N LEU A 222 -12.76 -20.57 4.94
CA LEU A 222 -12.97 -22.01 4.98
C LEU A 222 -12.31 -22.63 3.74
N LYS A 223 -11.45 -23.63 3.95
CA LYS A 223 -10.93 -24.50 2.90
C LYS A 223 -11.36 -25.92 3.23
N TYR A 224 -12.01 -26.59 2.28
CA TYR A 224 -12.43 -27.97 2.43
C TYR A 224 -11.98 -28.81 1.23
N MET A 225 -11.33 -29.93 1.51
CA MET A 225 -10.84 -30.89 0.52
C MET A 225 -11.56 -32.22 0.73
N PRO A 226 -12.76 -32.40 0.15
CA PRO A 226 -13.50 -33.68 0.26
C PRO A 226 -12.74 -34.85 -0.36
N THR A 227 -11.94 -34.57 -1.38
CA THR A 227 -11.07 -35.53 -2.06
C THR A 227 -9.70 -34.92 -2.34
N ASN A 228 -8.74 -35.73 -2.74
CA ASN A 228 -7.39 -35.21 -3.09
C ASN A 228 -7.37 -34.40 -4.37
N ILE A 229 -8.43 -34.46 -5.17
CA ILE A 229 -8.54 -33.71 -6.45
C ILE A 229 -9.42 -32.48 -6.37
N LEU A 230 -10.30 -32.36 -5.36
CA LEU A 230 -11.23 -31.24 -5.23
C LEU A 230 -10.90 -30.38 -4.01
N THR A 231 -10.70 -29.10 -4.24
CA THR A 231 -10.53 -28.11 -3.19
C THR A 231 -11.61 -27.04 -3.30
N LEU A 232 -12.40 -26.87 -2.25
CA LEU A 232 -13.41 -25.83 -2.11
C LEU A 232 -12.88 -24.75 -1.15
N ARG A 233 -13.12 -23.48 -1.46
CA ARG A 233 -12.80 -22.37 -0.57
C ARG A 233 -13.96 -21.39 -0.50
N LEU A 234 -14.24 -20.93 0.71
CA LEU A 234 -15.18 -19.85 1.00
C LEU A 234 -14.48 -18.79 1.82
N SER A 235 -14.80 -17.54 1.59
CA SER A 235 -14.32 -16.41 2.38
C SER A 235 -15.41 -15.37 2.57
N ALA A 236 -15.42 -14.74 3.72
CA ALA A 236 -16.25 -13.59 4.02
C ALA A 236 -15.46 -12.64 4.94
N GLY A 237 -15.60 -11.34 4.75
CA GLY A 237 -14.95 -10.36 5.61
C GLY A 237 -15.45 -8.96 5.38
N LYS A 238 -15.41 -8.15 6.44
CA LYS A 238 -15.65 -6.71 6.40
C LYS A 238 -14.30 -5.99 6.31
N GLY A 239 -14.24 -4.96 5.51
CA GLY A 239 -13.12 -4.04 5.41
C GLY A 239 -13.60 -2.60 5.47
N TYR A 240 -12.70 -1.70 5.76
CA TYR A 240 -12.92 -0.25 5.73
C TYR A 240 -11.72 0.44 5.10
N ARG A 241 -11.93 1.67 4.64
CA ARG A 241 -10.90 2.53 4.07
C ARG A 241 -11.20 3.99 4.36
N THR A 242 -10.18 4.75 4.75
CA THR A 242 -10.23 6.22 4.78
C THR A 242 -10.09 6.75 3.36
N PRO A 243 -11.06 7.52 2.82
CA PRO A 243 -10.94 8.09 1.49
C PRO A 243 -10.08 9.35 1.49
N HIS A 244 -9.18 9.46 0.51
CA HIS A 244 -8.36 10.64 0.24
C HIS A 244 -8.72 11.21 -1.13
N ALA A 245 -9.90 11.85 -1.23
CA ALA A 245 -10.56 12.17 -2.49
C ALA A 245 -9.68 12.95 -3.47
N LEU A 246 -8.92 13.96 -3.01
CA LEU A 246 -8.04 14.74 -3.88
C LEU A 246 -6.81 13.93 -4.29
N ALA A 247 -6.15 13.26 -3.35
CA ALA A 247 -4.95 12.47 -3.65
C ALA A 247 -5.25 11.34 -4.66
N GLU A 248 -6.41 10.68 -4.51
CA GLU A 248 -6.85 9.59 -5.38
C GLU A 248 -7.31 10.06 -6.78
N ASN A 249 -7.70 11.35 -6.89
CA ASN A 249 -8.27 11.94 -8.10
C ASN A 249 -7.52 13.18 -8.59
N ASN A 250 -6.26 13.35 -8.21
CA ASN A 250 -5.47 14.54 -8.55
C ASN A 250 -5.32 14.77 -10.07
N TYR A 251 -5.39 13.72 -10.89
CA TYR A 251 -5.39 13.80 -12.35
C TYR A 251 -6.54 14.65 -12.92
N LEU A 252 -7.66 14.81 -12.18
CA LEU A 252 -8.78 15.68 -12.58
C LEU A 252 -8.37 17.15 -12.59
N LEU A 253 -7.28 17.51 -11.92
CA LEU A 253 -6.71 18.87 -11.97
C LEU A 253 -6.20 19.25 -13.36
N ALA A 254 -5.90 18.27 -14.22
CA ALA A 254 -5.57 18.48 -15.63
C ALA A 254 -6.72 19.09 -16.42
N SER A 255 -7.97 18.97 -15.95
CA SER A 255 -9.16 19.54 -16.59
C SER A 255 -9.45 20.96 -16.12
N GLY A 256 -10.24 21.70 -16.89
CA GLY A 256 -10.78 23.00 -16.50
C GLY A 256 -11.92 22.93 -15.44
N ARG A 257 -12.26 21.73 -14.97
CA ARG A 257 -13.35 21.52 -14.00
C ARG A 257 -12.93 21.92 -12.59
N ARG A 258 -13.92 22.34 -11.81
CA ARG A 258 -13.74 22.61 -10.38
C ARG A 258 -13.99 21.29 -9.62
N LEU A 259 -13.08 20.95 -8.73
CA LEU A 259 -13.26 19.86 -7.77
C LEU A 259 -13.92 20.45 -6.51
N VAL A 260 -15.03 19.86 -6.08
CA VAL A 260 -15.71 20.15 -4.82
C VAL A 260 -15.68 18.87 -4.01
N ILE A 261 -15.16 18.96 -2.79
CA ILE A 261 -15.08 17.83 -1.86
C ILE A 261 -15.91 18.24 -0.66
N ASP A 262 -17.00 17.50 -0.41
CA ASP A 262 -17.82 17.62 0.78
C ASP A 262 -17.28 16.72 1.90
N ASP A 263 -17.95 16.71 3.06
CA ASP A 263 -17.61 15.82 4.17
C ASP A 263 -17.69 14.36 3.72
N LEU A 264 -16.58 13.65 3.87
CA LEU A 264 -16.46 12.25 3.49
C LEU A 264 -16.65 11.34 4.69
N GLU A 265 -17.42 10.29 4.51
CA GLU A 265 -17.53 9.20 5.47
C GLU A 265 -16.49 8.12 5.17
N GLN A 266 -16.20 7.28 6.17
CA GLN A 266 -15.34 6.12 5.99
C GLN A 266 -16.00 5.11 5.05
N GLU A 267 -15.26 4.61 4.08
CA GLU A 267 -15.74 3.57 3.19
C GLU A 267 -15.75 2.22 3.89
N GLU A 268 -16.86 1.51 3.80
CA GLU A 268 -17.02 0.17 4.32
C GLU A 268 -17.45 -0.81 3.21
N ALA A 269 -16.87 -2.01 3.22
CA ALA A 269 -17.21 -3.04 2.25
C ALA A 269 -17.25 -4.43 2.88
N TRP A 270 -18.23 -5.23 2.49
CA TRP A 270 -18.26 -6.67 2.70
C TRP A 270 -17.79 -7.38 1.45
N ASN A 271 -16.82 -8.27 1.62
CA ASN A 271 -16.28 -9.12 0.57
C ASN A 271 -16.68 -10.56 0.82
N TYR A 272 -17.19 -11.23 -0.22
CA TYR A 272 -17.53 -12.64 -0.21
C TYR A 272 -16.85 -13.32 -1.39
N GLY A 273 -16.26 -14.48 -1.15
CA GLY A 273 -15.58 -15.24 -2.18
C GLY A 273 -15.89 -16.73 -2.07
N ALA A 274 -16.07 -17.37 -3.21
CA ALA A 274 -16.18 -18.81 -3.34
C ALA A 274 -15.31 -19.29 -4.51
N SER A 275 -14.58 -20.38 -4.33
CA SER A 275 -13.82 -21.01 -5.41
C SER A 275 -13.80 -22.53 -5.28
N ALA A 276 -13.76 -23.22 -6.42
CA ALA A 276 -13.52 -24.63 -6.54
C ALA A 276 -12.34 -24.88 -7.47
N ALA A 277 -11.40 -25.71 -7.06
CA ALA A 277 -10.25 -26.13 -7.86
C ALA A 277 -10.21 -27.64 -7.99
N LEU A 278 -10.05 -28.13 -9.22
CA LEU A 278 -9.89 -29.53 -9.56
C LEU A 278 -8.45 -29.75 -10.04
N ASN A 279 -7.72 -30.64 -9.33
CA ASN A 279 -6.41 -31.13 -9.73
C ASN A 279 -6.57 -32.48 -10.41
N ILE A 280 -6.66 -32.49 -11.74
CA ILE A 280 -6.74 -33.72 -12.54
C ILE A 280 -5.30 -34.15 -12.85
N PRO A 281 -4.80 -35.29 -12.30
CA PRO A 281 -3.51 -35.81 -12.71
C PRO A 281 -3.57 -36.14 -14.21
N LEU A 282 -2.72 -35.53 -15.00
CA LEU A 282 -2.49 -35.95 -16.38
C LEU A 282 -1.81 -37.34 -16.33
N LEU A 283 -2.43 -38.33 -16.92
CA LEU A 283 -1.90 -39.68 -17.11
C LEU A 283 -0.67 -39.68 -18.00
#